data_c3c6b570ada90872b7a6167b9ea85dda
#
_entry.id   c3c6b570ada90872b7a6167b9ea85dda
#
_cell.length_a   1.000
_cell.length_b   1.000
_cell.length_c   1.000
_cell.angle_alpha   90.00
_cell.angle_beta   90.00
_cell.angle_gamma   90.00
#
_symmetry.space_group_name_H-M   'P 1'
#
loop_
_entity.id
_entity.type
_entity.pdbx_description
1 polymer ?
#
loop_
_entity_poly.entity_id
_entity_poly.type
_entity_poly.pdbx_seq_one_letter_code
_entity_poly.pdbx_strand_id
1 'polypeptide(L)'
;MSSVNLAEKLSLFSDHWTPKIVSSFNGHDVMVVKVKGEFTWHSHADTDDFFMVLKGQLTIQLRDGDVHLNEGEMYVVPKGVEHCPIAKEEAHVLLIEPAGTPNTGDPETAATITAL
;
A
#
# COMPACT_ATOMS: atom_id res chain seq x y z
N MET A 1 25.91 0.47 -7.45
CA MET A 1 24.48 0.39 -7.09
C MET A 1 24.06 1.69 -6.46
N SER A 2 22.88 2.14 -6.76
CA SER A 2 22.38 3.43 -6.27
C SER A 2 21.29 3.22 -5.23
N SER A 3 21.13 4.20 -4.35
CA SER A 3 20.01 4.25 -3.43
C SER A 3 18.70 4.51 -4.18
N VAL A 4 17.58 4.19 -3.55
CA VAL A 4 16.26 4.54 -4.05
C VAL A 4 15.78 5.77 -3.29
N ASN A 5 15.49 6.83 -4.04
CA ASN A 5 14.92 8.05 -3.49
C ASN A 5 13.40 7.99 -3.66
N LEU A 6 12.68 7.83 -2.56
CA LEU A 6 11.22 7.63 -2.61
C LEU A 6 10.49 8.87 -3.14
N ALA A 7 10.94 10.07 -2.79
CA ALA A 7 10.32 11.29 -3.29
C ALA A 7 10.47 11.42 -4.81
N GLU A 8 11.64 11.05 -5.33
CA GLU A 8 11.89 11.02 -6.78
C GLU A 8 10.97 10.01 -7.47
N LYS A 9 10.85 8.80 -6.93
CA LYS A 9 9.96 7.78 -7.49
C LYS A 9 8.51 8.23 -7.48
N LEU A 10 8.07 8.83 -6.39
CA LEU A 10 6.70 9.37 -6.28
C LEU A 10 6.42 10.50 -7.29
N SER A 11 7.44 11.22 -7.72
CA SER A 11 7.26 12.28 -8.73
C SER A 11 7.00 11.76 -10.15
N LEU A 12 7.15 10.45 -10.37
CA LEU A 12 7.07 9.86 -11.71
C LEU A 12 5.65 9.41 -12.10
N PHE A 13 4.69 9.46 -11.20
CA PHE A 13 3.33 9.00 -11.47
C PHE A 13 2.30 9.80 -10.69
N SER A 14 1.04 9.73 -11.12
CA SER A 14 -0.06 10.46 -10.48
C SER A 14 -1.33 9.63 -10.27
N ASP A 15 -1.38 8.40 -10.81
CA ASP A 15 -2.53 7.52 -10.64
C ASP A 15 -2.67 7.06 -9.18
N HIS A 16 -3.90 6.78 -8.77
CA HIS A 16 -4.21 6.36 -7.41
C HIS A 16 -4.45 4.86 -7.34
N TRP A 17 -4.19 4.26 -6.17
CA TRP A 17 -4.45 2.87 -5.85
C TRP A 17 -3.73 1.86 -6.75
N THR A 18 -2.68 2.29 -7.41
CA THR A 18 -1.88 1.46 -8.32
C THR A 18 -0.44 1.43 -7.83
N PRO A 19 -0.05 0.45 -7.01
CA PRO A 19 1.30 0.40 -6.45
C PRO A 19 2.38 0.29 -7.52
N LYS A 20 3.52 0.90 -7.25
CA LYS A 20 4.71 0.85 -8.11
C LYS A 20 5.87 0.22 -7.35
N ILE A 21 6.51 -0.78 -7.94
CA ILE A 21 7.66 -1.45 -7.33
C ILE A 21 8.89 -0.57 -7.47
N VAL A 22 9.55 -0.27 -6.36
CA VAL A 22 10.76 0.56 -6.34
C VAL A 22 12.00 -0.21 -5.87
N SER A 23 11.81 -1.35 -5.24
CA SER A 23 12.91 -2.23 -4.81
C SER A 23 12.36 -3.61 -4.44
N SER A 24 13.25 -4.51 -4.03
CA SER A 24 12.86 -5.81 -3.52
C SER A 24 13.65 -6.14 -2.25
N PHE A 25 13.08 -6.95 -1.40
CA PHE A 25 13.67 -7.36 -0.14
C PHE A 25 13.20 -8.78 0.21
N ASN A 26 14.12 -9.75 0.17
CA ASN A 26 13.83 -11.14 0.52
C ASN A 26 12.61 -11.72 -0.19
N GLY A 27 12.53 -11.53 -1.52
CA GLY A 27 11.40 -12.01 -2.30
C GLY A 27 10.12 -11.20 -2.14
N HIS A 28 10.21 -10.05 -1.47
CA HIS A 28 9.10 -9.11 -1.31
C HIS A 28 9.29 -7.91 -2.22
N ASP A 29 8.19 -7.41 -2.75
CA ASP A 29 8.19 -6.14 -3.47
C ASP A 29 8.08 -5.00 -2.45
N VAL A 30 9.00 -4.03 -2.56
CA VAL A 30 8.90 -2.75 -1.85
C VAL A 30 8.27 -1.76 -2.81
N MET A 31 7.13 -1.20 -2.43
CA MET A 31 6.30 -0.41 -3.34
C MET A 31 5.94 0.93 -2.73
N VAL A 32 5.67 1.90 -3.60
CA VAL A 32 5.02 3.16 -3.22
C VAL A 32 3.70 3.27 -3.97
N VAL A 33 2.73 3.88 -3.32
CA VAL A 33 1.40 4.10 -3.89
C VAL A 33 0.87 5.45 -3.46
N LYS A 34 0.18 6.12 -4.37
CA LYS A 34 -0.62 7.30 -4.05
C LYS A 34 -2.06 6.87 -3.87
N VAL A 35 -2.71 7.39 -2.84
CA VAL A 35 -4.06 7.00 -2.48
C VAL A 35 -4.90 8.24 -2.23
N LYS A 36 -6.19 8.17 -2.62
CA LYS A 36 -7.18 9.19 -2.33
C LYS A 36 -8.55 8.57 -2.43
N GLY A 37 -9.44 8.89 -1.49
CA GLY A 37 -10.77 8.29 -1.42
C GLY A 37 -10.74 6.94 -0.74
N GLU A 38 -11.83 6.22 -0.84
CA GLU A 38 -12.01 4.89 -0.26
C GLU A 38 -11.60 3.82 -1.28
N PHE A 39 -10.84 2.82 -0.82
CA PHE A 39 -10.45 1.69 -1.64
C PHE A 39 -11.60 0.67 -1.73
N THR A 40 -11.35 -0.55 -1.32
CA THR A 40 -12.38 -1.60 -1.26
C THR A 40 -12.11 -2.48 -0.05
N TRP A 41 -13.15 -3.06 0.52
CA TRP A 41 -13.01 -4.05 1.58
C TRP A 41 -12.42 -5.33 0.98
N HIS A 42 -11.32 -5.79 1.55
CA HIS A 42 -10.61 -6.97 1.06
C HIS A 42 -9.75 -7.58 2.17
N SER A 43 -9.20 -8.74 1.90
CA SER A 43 -8.24 -9.41 2.76
C SER A 43 -7.20 -10.14 1.92
N HIS A 44 -6.06 -10.42 2.53
CA HIS A 44 -5.03 -11.26 1.94
C HIS A 44 -4.94 -12.55 2.75
N ALA A 45 -5.27 -13.68 2.12
CA ALA A 45 -5.39 -14.95 2.84
C ALA A 45 -4.06 -15.49 3.37
N ASP A 46 -2.97 -15.20 2.64
CA ASP A 46 -1.68 -15.86 2.85
C ASP A 46 -0.57 -14.95 3.35
N THR A 47 -0.83 -13.64 3.51
CA THR A 47 0.20 -12.69 3.93
C THR A 47 -0.37 -11.56 4.78
N ASP A 48 0.47 -11.02 5.66
CA ASP A 48 0.20 -9.76 6.32
C ASP A 48 0.28 -8.62 5.30
N ASP A 49 -0.33 -7.48 5.61
CA ASP A 49 -0.36 -6.32 4.75
C ASP A 49 0.28 -5.12 5.47
N PHE A 50 1.43 -4.68 4.98
CA PHE A 50 2.24 -3.64 5.60
C PHE A 50 1.93 -2.28 4.99
N PHE A 51 1.62 -1.30 5.85
CA PHE A 51 1.38 0.09 5.46
C PHE A 51 2.27 1.02 6.27
N MET A 52 2.92 1.97 5.61
CA MET A 52 3.63 3.07 6.26
C MET A 52 3.34 4.36 5.52
N VAL A 53 2.85 5.38 6.23
CA VAL A 53 2.53 6.68 5.62
C VAL A 53 3.81 7.51 5.47
N LEU A 54 4.09 7.89 4.23
CA LEU A 54 5.22 8.77 3.89
C LEU A 54 4.79 10.24 3.88
N LYS A 55 3.56 10.51 3.44
CA LYS A 55 3.00 11.87 3.36
C LYS A 55 1.49 11.81 3.51
N GLY A 56 0.94 12.76 4.26
CA GLY A 56 -0.50 12.86 4.49
C GLY A 56 -0.98 11.94 5.59
N GLN A 57 -2.19 11.46 5.47
CA GLN A 57 -2.85 10.63 6.49
C GLN A 57 -3.61 9.49 5.81
N LEU A 58 -3.61 8.33 6.45
CA LEU A 58 -4.34 7.16 5.99
C LEU A 58 -5.15 6.59 7.15
N THR A 59 -6.38 6.22 6.91
CA THR A 59 -7.18 5.44 7.84
C THR A 59 -7.34 4.05 7.27
N ILE A 60 -7.01 3.03 8.06
CA ILE A 60 -7.29 1.64 7.72
C ILE A 60 -8.52 1.23 8.50
N GLN A 61 -9.64 1.08 7.79
CA GLN A 61 -10.88 0.63 8.40
C GLN A 61 -10.82 -0.87 8.62
N LEU A 62 -11.10 -1.30 9.85
CA LEU A 62 -11.27 -2.71 10.22
C LEU A 62 -12.73 -2.90 10.65
N ARG A 63 -13.21 -4.13 10.68
CA ARG A 63 -14.61 -4.39 11.04
C ARG A 63 -14.94 -3.99 12.48
N ASP A 64 -13.94 -4.00 13.36
CA ASP A 64 -14.10 -3.70 14.79
C ASP A 64 -13.50 -2.34 15.20
N GLY A 65 -13.11 -1.51 14.25
CA GLY A 65 -12.57 -0.17 14.54
C GLY A 65 -11.52 0.24 13.54
N ASP A 66 -11.19 1.52 13.53
CA ASP A 66 -10.29 2.12 12.56
C ASP A 66 -8.89 2.34 13.15
N VAL A 67 -7.87 2.25 12.29
CA VAL A 67 -6.49 2.61 12.61
C VAL A 67 -6.14 3.86 11.80
N HIS A 68 -5.79 4.95 12.50
CA HIS A 68 -5.40 6.20 11.86
C HIS A 68 -3.88 6.32 11.86
N LEU A 69 -3.31 6.60 10.68
CA LEU A 69 -1.87 6.73 10.50
C LEU A 69 -1.53 8.13 10.00
N ASN A 70 -0.59 8.78 10.69
CA ASN A 70 0.04 10.03 10.29
C ASN A 70 1.39 9.74 9.63
N GLU A 71 2.05 10.77 9.10
CA GLU A 71 3.37 10.63 8.48
C GLU A 71 4.35 9.96 9.44
N GLY A 72 5.07 8.97 8.93
CA GLY A 72 6.03 8.19 9.71
C GLY A 72 5.42 7.08 10.54
N GLU A 73 4.10 6.93 10.54
CA GLU A 73 3.42 5.85 11.29
C GLU A 73 3.11 4.67 10.37
N MET A 74 3.12 3.49 10.95
CA MET A 74 2.89 2.24 10.22
C MET A 74 1.89 1.34 10.94
N TYR A 75 1.28 0.44 10.18
CA TYR A 75 0.44 -0.63 10.72
C TYR A 75 0.56 -1.86 9.84
N VAL A 76 0.55 -3.03 10.47
CA VAL A 76 0.53 -4.31 9.77
C VAL A 76 -0.84 -4.94 9.98
N VAL A 77 -1.62 -5.08 8.91
CA VAL A 77 -2.88 -5.81 8.95
C VAL A 77 -2.55 -7.30 8.92
N PRO A 78 -2.95 -8.08 9.92
CA PRO A 78 -2.68 -9.52 9.93
C PRO A 78 -3.35 -10.22 8.75
N LYS A 79 -2.72 -11.27 8.24
CA LYS A 79 -3.31 -12.08 7.16
C LYS A 79 -4.72 -12.52 7.51
N GLY A 80 -5.59 -12.51 6.51
CA GLY A 80 -6.99 -12.92 6.65
C GLY A 80 -7.91 -11.86 7.26
N VAL A 81 -7.38 -10.75 7.75
CA VAL A 81 -8.20 -9.69 8.36
C VAL A 81 -8.74 -8.77 7.28
N GLU A 82 -10.06 -8.62 7.24
CA GLU A 82 -10.71 -7.70 6.31
C GLU A 82 -10.42 -6.25 6.66
N HIS A 83 -10.09 -5.46 5.65
CA HIS A 83 -9.77 -4.04 5.82
C HIS A 83 -10.09 -3.24 4.57
N CYS A 84 -10.27 -1.93 4.76
CA CYS A 84 -10.51 -1.00 3.68
C CYS A 84 -9.78 0.31 3.97
N PRO A 85 -8.67 0.58 3.26
CA PRO A 85 -7.99 1.86 3.41
C PRO A 85 -8.79 3.01 2.83
N ILE A 86 -8.73 4.16 3.50
CA ILE A 86 -9.35 5.39 3.04
C ILE A 86 -8.43 6.59 3.33
N ALA A 87 -8.29 7.47 2.36
CA ALA A 87 -7.55 8.72 2.51
C ALA A 87 -8.44 9.88 2.07
N LYS A 88 -8.75 10.78 2.99
CA LYS A 88 -9.59 11.95 2.69
C LYS A 88 -8.92 12.86 1.66
N GLU A 89 -7.63 13.11 1.83
CA GLU A 89 -6.78 13.83 0.89
C GLU A 89 -5.72 12.88 0.35
N GLU A 90 -5.07 13.24 -0.77
CA GLU A 90 -4.02 12.39 -1.33
C GLU A 90 -2.95 12.10 -0.28
N ALA A 91 -2.62 10.82 -0.13
CA ALA A 91 -1.56 10.36 0.75
C ALA A 91 -0.58 9.48 -0.03
N HIS A 92 0.66 9.44 0.44
CA HIS A 92 1.71 8.58 -0.13
C HIS A 92 2.07 7.51 0.88
N VAL A 93 2.07 6.26 0.44
CA VAL A 93 2.20 5.10 1.32
C VAL A 93 3.28 4.16 0.79
N LEU A 94 4.09 3.63 1.71
CA LEU A 94 5.03 2.55 1.43
C LEU A 94 4.37 1.22 1.78
N LEU A 95 4.44 0.27 0.86
CA LEU A 95 3.92 -1.08 1.01
C LEU A 95 5.06 -2.08 0.86
N ILE A 96 5.01 -3.19 1.57
CA ILE A 96 5.93 -4.32 1.39
C ILE A 96 5.08 -5.59 1.39
N GLU A 97 5.16 -6.37 0.32
CA GLU A 97 4.40 -7.61 0.19
C GLU A 97 5.19 -8.65 -0.60
N PRO A 98 4.90 -9.95 -0.42
CA PRO A 98 5.51 -10.97 -1.27
C PRO A 98 5.27 -10.64 -2.75
N ALA A 99 6.28 -10.86 -3.57
CA ALA A 99 6.20 -10.56 -5.00
C ALA A 99 4.99 -11.27 -5.63
N GLY A 100 4.23 -10.53 -6.44
CA GLY A 100 3.05 -11.04 -7.12
C GLY A 100 1.76 -11.02 -6.30
N THR A 101 1.76 -10.47 -5.09
CA THR A 101 0.54 -10.35 -4.29
C THR A 101 -0.43 -9.36 -4.94
N PRO A 102 -1.69 -9.78 -5.25
CA PRO A 102 -2.67 -8.86 -5.79
C PRO A 102 -3.09 -7.83 -4.74
N ASN A 103 -3.16 -6.55 -5.12
CA ASN A 103 -3.43 -5.46 -4.17
C ASN A 103 -4.83 -5.52 -3.54
N THR A 104 -5.76 -6.23 -4.15
CA THR A 104 -7.11 -6.45 -3.62
C THR A 104 -7.29 -7.80 -2.95
N GLY A 105 -6.25 -8.63 -2.92
CA GLY A 105 -6.34 -10.03 -2.50
C GLY A 105 -6.95 -10.95 -3.56
N ASP A 106 -7.42 -10.41 -4.69
CA ASP A 106 -8.06 -11.12 -5.79
C ASP A 106 -7.41 -10.70 -7.12
N PRO A 107 -6.75 -11.62 -7.83
CA PRO A 107 -6.07 -11.26 -9.09
C PRO A 107 -7.03 -10.74 -10.16
N GLU A 108 -8.32 -11.06 -10.10
CA GLU A 108 -9.29 -10.59 -11.10
C GLU A 108 -9.66 -9.11 -10.94
N THR A 109 -9.56 -8.58 -9.71
CA THR A 109 -9.89 -7.18 -9.42
C THR A 109 -8.65 -6.33 -9.15
N ALA A 110 -7.47 -6.94 -9.07
CA ALA A 110 -6.24 -6.26 -8.74
C ALA A 110 -5.77 -5.32 -9.86
N ALA A 111 -5.14 -4.22 -9.46
CA ALA A 111 -4.43 -3.36 -10.40
C ALA A 111 -3.21 -4.06 -10.97
N THR A 112 -2.81 -3.66 -12.18
CA THR A 112 -1.54 -4.09 -12.76
C THR A 112 -0.41 -3.35 -12.05
N ILE A 113 0.45 -4.09 -11.36
CA ILE A 113 1.57 -3.52 -10.61
C ILE A 113 2.81 -3.54 -11.50
N THR A 114 3.45 -2.37 -11.64
CA THR A 114 4.63 -2.21 -12.49
C THR A 114 5.80 -1.69 -11.69
N ALA A 115 7.01 -1.92 -12.21
CA ALA A 115 8.25 -1.39 -11.62
C ALA A 115 8.53 0.03 -12.13
N LEU A 116 9.14 0.82 -11.29
CA LEU A 116 9.66 2.14 -11.64
C LEU A 116 11.19 2.12 -11.65
#